data_31d613215be7758eab01144563a3aba9
#
_entry.id   31d613215be7758eab01144563a3aba9
#
_cell.length_a   1.000
_cell.length_b   1.000
_cell.length_c   1.000
_cell.angle_alpha   90.00
_cell.angle_beta   90.00
_cell.angle_gamma   90.00
#
_symmetry.space_group_name_H-M   'P 1'
#
loop_
_entity.id
_entity.type
_entity.pdbx_description
1 polymer ?
#
loop_
_entity_poly.entity_id
_entity_poly.type
_entity_poly.pdbx_seq_one_letter_code
_entity_poly.pdbx_strand_id
1 'polypeptide(L)'
;MAQGGTDHPWSVARSADLYGLNRWGDPYFSINARGHVVVQPRGDRGGSIDLMELLSGLEARDLSTPLLIRFDDILDDRLERLHAAFERAIAHYDYSGRYQGVFPIKCNQQRHVVEHLVDSGRRWDFGLEAGSKAELLIALSLTQNPEALLICNGYKDRRYIETAILARKLGHRPVVVIEQADEVPRIIEASKALGASPFLGIRARLSSRSTGRWGSSVGERAKFGLNLTEVLETVEALKAVGLLDELRLLHFHIGSQINDIAVLKDALQEAGQI
;
A
#
# COMPACT_ATOMS: atom_id res chain seq x y z
N MET A 1 22.64 -24.90 43.16
CA MET A 1 21.25 -24.99 43.57
C MET A 1 20.41 -24.57 42.34
N ALA A 2 19.86 -25.55 41.63
CA ALA A 2 18.98 -25.29 40.51
C ALA A 2 17.64 -24.80 41.08
N GLN A 3 17.26 -23.58 40.76
CA GLN A 3 15.92 -23.06 41.08
C GLN A 3 14.90 -23.86 40.28
N GLY A 4 14.03 -24.56 41.03
CA GLY A 4 12.94 -25.37 40.47
C GLY A 4 12.05 -24.51 39.61
N GLY A 5 11.99 -24.86 38.34
CA GLY A 5 10.97 -24.35 37.44
C GLY A 5 9.59 -24.67 38.02
N THR A 6 8.79 -23.66 38.31
CA THR A 6 7.41 -23.86 38.71
C THR A 6 6.69 -24.50 37.50
N ASP A 7 6.45 -25.80 37.64
CA ASP A 7 5.73 -26.60 36.64
C ASP A 7 4.26 -26.18 36.70
N HIS A 8 3.97 -25.07 36.04
CA HIS A 8 2.62 -24.57 35.93
C HIS A 8 1.89 -25.38 34.85
N PRO A 9 0.70 -25.93 35.10
CA PRO A 9 -0.04 -26.71 34.14
C PRO A 9 -0.31 -25.89 32.86
N TRP A 10 -0.35 -26.59 31.75
CA TRP A 10 -0.71 -25.98 30.47
C TRP A 10 -2.06 -25.28 30.54
N SER A 11 -2.19 -24.13 29.83
CA SER A 11 -3.45 -23.42 29.60
C SER A 11 -3.46 -22.73 28.25
N VAL A 12 -4.65 -22.49 27.70
CA VAL A 12 -4.84 -21.74 26.46
C VAL A 12 -4.20 -20.36 26.54
N ALA A 13 -4.39 -19.65 27.66
CA ALA A 13 -3.81 -18.33 27.89
C ALA A 13 -2.27 -18.36 27.81
N ARG A 14 -1.62 -19.35 28.45
CA ARG A 14 -0.17 -19.51 28.40
C ARG A 14 0.35 -19.82 26.99
N SER A 15 -0.40 -20.62 26.23
CA SER A 15 -0.05 -20.86 24.83
C SER A 15 -0.18 -19.59 24.01
N ALA A 16 -1.24 -18.81 24.16
CA ALA A 16 -1.42 -17.54 23.49
C ALA A 16 -0.29 -16.57 23.79
N ASP A 17 0.15 -16.48 25.06
CA ASP A 17 1.26 -15.63 25.47
C ASP A 17 2.61 -16.12 24.93
N LEU A 18 2.87 -17.44 24.99
CA LEU A 18 4.12 -18.05 24.51
C LEU A 18 4.32 -17.79 23.01
N TYR A 19 3.26 -17.94 22.22
CA TYR A 19 3.31 -17.72 20.78
C TYR A 19 2.99 -16.28 20.39
N GLY A 20 2.69 -15.41 21.35
CA GLY A 20 2.42 -13.98 21.13
C GLY A 20 1.18 -13.70 20.26
N LEU A 21 0.19 -14.62 20.26
CA LEU A 21 -1.01 -14.49 19.42
C LEU A 21 -1.74 -13.17 19.66
N ASN A 22 -1.83 -12.73 20.92
CA ASN A 22 -2.49 -11.47 21.28
C ASN A 22 -1.79 -10.21 20.69
N ARG A 23 -0.59 -10.37 20.10
CA ARG A 23 0.15 -9.27 19.47
C ARG A 23 0.01 -9.28 17.96
N TRP A 24 0.33 -10.42 17.32
CA TRP A 24 0.32 -10.52 15.85
C TRP A 24 -0.99 -11.06 15.29
N GLY A 25 -1.73 -11.83 16.08
CA GLY A 25 -2.93 -12.53 15.61
C GLY A 25 -4.22 -11.72 15.68
N ASP A 26 -4.28 -10.71 16.56
CA ASP A 26 -5.48 -9.89 16.76
C ASP A 26 -5.87 -9.10 15.51
N PRO A 27 -7.14 -9.08 15.12
CA PRO A 27 -8.30 -9.80 15.66
C PRO A 27 -8.61 -11.15 14.96
N TYR A 28 -7.69 -11.67 14.13
CA TYR A 28 -8.00 -12.77 13.20
C TYR A 28 -7.59 -14.15 13.70
N PHE A 29 -6.61 -14.24 14.59
CA PHE A 29 -6.09 -15.51 15.08
C PHE A 29 -6.22 -15.62 16.59
N SER A 30 -6.72 -16.73 17.08
CA SER A 30 -6.84 -17.04 18.50
C SER A 30 -6.60 -18.52 18.77
N ILE A 31 -6.70 -18.95 20.04
CA ILE A 31 -6.62 -20.36 20.43
C ILE A 31 -7.96 -20.75 21.07
N ASN A 32 -8.56 -21.84 20.60
CA ASN A 32 -9.80 -22.35 21.19
C ASN A 32 -9.55 -23.18 22.47
N ALA A 33 -10.62 -23.62 23.12
CA ALA A 33 -10.54 -24.41 24.36
C ALA A 33 -9.83 -25.77 24.20
N ARG A 34 -9.70 -26.27 22.98
CA ARG A 34 -8.97 -27.52 22.67
C ARG A 34 -7.46 -27.28 22.47
N GLY A 35 -7.01 -26.02 22.50
CA GLY A 35 -5.62 -25.65 22.23
C GLY A 35 -5.29 -25.53 20.75
N HIS A 36 -6.28 -25.55 19.87
CA HIS A 36 -6.08 -25.39 18.43
C HIS A 36 -6.07 -23.91 18.05
N VAL A 37 -5.23 -23.53 17.09
CA VAL A 37 -5.30 -22.22 16.48
C VAL A 37 -6.57 -22.13 15.64
N VAL A 38 -7.34 -21.07 15.84
CA VAL A 38 -8.51 -20.74 15.04
C VAL A 38 -8.31 -19.44 14.30
N VAL A 39 -8.87 -19.39 13.10
CA VAL A 39 -8.88 -18.17 12.27
C VAL A 39 -10.30 -17.63 12.22
N GLN A 40 -10.43 -16.33 12.49
CA GLN A 40 -11.68 -15.57 12.40
C GLN A 40 -11.50 -14.52 11.30
N PRO A 41 -11.75 -14.89 10.02
CA PRO A 41 -11.35 -14.04 8.88
C PRO A 41 -12.00 -12.65 8.87
N ARG A 42 -13.13 -12.49 9.58
CA ARG A 42 -13.82 -11.19 9.76
C ARG A 42 -13.76 -10.69 11.22
N GLY A 43 -12.79 -11.17 11.99
CA GLY A 43 -12.69 -10.87 13.41
C GLY A 43 -13.97 -11.30 14.15
N ASP A 44 -14.49 -10.42 15.00
CA ASP A 44 -15.70 -10.70 15.81
C ASP A 44 -17.00 -10.74 14.99
N ARG A 45 -16.96 -10.42 13.70
CA ARG A 45 -18.14 -10.30 12.82
C ARG A 45 -18.47 -11.56 12.03
N GLY A 46 -17.76 -12.65 12.24
CA GLY A 46 -17.94 -13.85 11.43
C GLY A 46 -17.71 -15.17 12.18
N GLY A 47 -17.75 -16.26 11.43
CA GLY A 47 -17.43 -17.60 11.93
C GLY A 47 -15.93 -17.79 12.20
N SER A 48 -15.58 -18.92 12.81
CA SER A 48 -14.20 -19.32 13.04
C SER A 48 -13.88 -20.63 12.31
N ILE A 49 -12.63 -20.78 11.89
CA ILE A 49 -12.08 -21.96 11.22
C ILE A 49 -11.01 -22.54 12.14
N ASP A 50 -11.23 -23.77 12.62
CA ASP A 50 -10.23 -24.52 13.37
C ASP A 50 -9.18 -25.08 12.41
N LEU A 51 -7.92 -24.67 12.56
CA LEU A 51 -6.85 -25.08 11.63
C LEU A 51 -6.53 -26.57 11.71
N MET A 52 -6.71 -27.22 12.86
CA MET A 52 -6.50 -28.67 12.97
C MET A 52 -7.59 -29.45 12.24
N GLU A 53 -8.84 -29.01 12.34
CA GLU A 53 -9.94 -29.59 11.57
C GLU A 53 -9.77 -29.39 10.07
N LEU A 54 -9.32 -28.17 9.67
CA LEU A 54 -9.00 -27.87 8.28
C LEU A 54 -7.89 -28.79 7.75
N LEU A 55 -6.78 -28.95 8.49
CA LEU A 55 -5.67 -29.82 8.09
C LEU A 55 -6.12 -31.26 7.94
N SER A 56 -6.88 -31.79 8.90
CA SER A 56 -7.43 -33.18 8.81
C SER A 56 -8.33 -33.35 7.58
N GLY A 57 -9.11 -32.32 7.23
CA GLY A 57 -9.94 -32.34 6.02
C GLY A 57 -9.12 -32.25 4.72
N LEU A 58 -7.95 -31.61 4.73
CA LEU A 58 -7.03 -31.55 3.59
C LEU A 58 -6.28 -32.89 3.42
N GLU A 59 -5.80 -33.47 4.52
CA GLU A 59 -5.17 -34.80 4.52
C GLU A 59 -6.10 -35.88 3.97
N ALA A 60 -7.38 -35.83 4.32
CA ALA A 60 -8.39 -36.75 3.77
C ALA A 60 -8.62 -36.60 2.26
N ARG A 61 -8.04 -35.52 1.65
CA ARG A 61 -8.05 -35.24 0.19
C ARG A 61 -6.65 -35.39 -0.43
N ASP A 62 -5.77 -36.13 0.22
CA ASP A 62 -4.38 -36.36 -0.20
C ASP A 62 -3.52 -35.08 -0.30
N LEU A 63 -3.88 -34.01 0.42
CA LEU A 63 -3.07 -32.79 0.54
C LEU A 63 -2.31 -32.82 1.86
N SER A 64 -0.99 -32.97 1.78
CA SER A 64 -0.12 -33.05 2.95
C SER A 64 0.67 -31.76 3.19
N THR A 65 1.12 -31.56 4.43
CA THR A 65 2.05 -30.47 4.79
C THR A 65 3.44 -30.66 4.13
N PRO A 66 4.17 -29.53 3.83
CA PRO A 66 3.86 -28.16 4.21
C PRO A 66 2.81 -27.51 3.29
N LEU A 67 1.91 -26.70 3.86
CA LEU A 67 0.83 -26.01 3.15
C LEU A 67 0.92 -24.50 3.40
N LEU A 68 0.65 -23.71 2.36
CA LEU A 68 0.41 -22.27 2.47
C LEU A 68 -1.09 -22.03 2.34
N ILE A 69 -1.72 -21.64 3.44
CA ILE A 69 -3.16 -21.37 3.51
C ILE A 69 -3.35 -19.85 3.53
N ARG A 70 -4.27 -19.34 2.70
CA ARG A 70 -4.66 -17.94 2.65
C ARG A 70 -6.14 -17.81 2.96
N PHE A 71 -6.48 -16.72 3.62
CA PHE A 71 -7.86 -16.36 3.98
C PHE A 71 -8.15 -14.99 3.37
N ASP A 72 -8.71 -14.98 2.19
CA ASP A 72 -8.94 -13.75 1.41
C ASP A 72 -9.94 -12.81 2.11
N ASP A 73 -10.88 -13.35 2.89
CA ASP A 73 -11.78 -12.55 3.74
C ASP A 73 -11.03 -11.64 4.73
N ILE A 74 -9.79 -11.96 5.12
CA ILE A 74 -8.95 -11.08 5.95
C ILE A 74 -8.56 -9.83 5.17
N LEU A 75 -8.24 -9.97 3.87
CA LEU A 75 -7.94 -8.83 3.00
C LEU A 75 -9.18 -7.95 2.83
N ASP A 76 -10.34 -8.56 2.64
CA ASP A 76 -11.62 -7.84 2.54
C ASP A 76 -11.91 -7.04 3.82
N ASP A 77 -11.80 -7.68 4.98
CA ASP A 77 -12.01 -7.01 6.26
C ASP A 77 -11.03 -5.86 6.49
N ARG A 78 -9.77 -6.03 6.08
CA ARG A 78 -8.76 -4.96 6.17
C ARG A 78 -9.07 -3.78 5.25
N LEU A 79 -9.49 -4.02 4.03
CA LEU A 79 -9.93 -2.97 3.11
C LEU A 79 -11.14 -2.21 3.68
N GLU A 80 -12.16 -2.95 4.17
CA GLU A 80 -13.32 -2.35 4.80
C GLU A 80 -12.96 -1.46 5.99
N ARG A 81 -12.14 -1.97 6.91
CA ARG A 81 -11.72 -1.23 8.11
C ARG A 81 -10.93 0.03 7.77
N LEU A 82 -10.04 -0.06 6.77
CA LEU A 82 -9.25 1.07 6.31
C LEU A 82 -10.15 2.16 5.73
N HIS A 83 -11.01 1.81 4.78
CA HIS A 83 -11.94 2.76 4.16
C HIS A 83 -12.90 3.36 5.17
N ALA A 84 -13.52 2.55 6.04
CA ALA A 84 -14.41 3.03 7.09
C ALA A 84 -13.72 3.96 8.10
N ALA A 85 -12.42 3.79 8.36
CA ALA A 85 -11.67 4.71 9.21
C ALA A 85 -11.53 6.10 8.58
N PHE A 86 -11.19 6.16 7.28
CA PHE A 86 -11.12 7.41 6.54
C PHE A 86 -12.49 8.05 6.33
N GLU A 87 -13.53 7.28 6.02
CA GLU A 87 -14.91 7.78 5.88
C GLU A 87 -15.40 8.44 7.17
N ARG A 88 -15.14 7.82 8.33
CA ARG A 88 -15.48 8.43 9.64
C ARG A 88 -14.71 9.74 9.87
N ALA A 89 -13.44 9.80 9.51
CA ALA A 89 -12.64 11.01 9.65
C ALA A 89 -13.14 12.12 8.70
N ILE A 90 -13.41 11.79 7.44
CA ILE A 90 -13.97 12.70 6.42
C ILE A 90 -15.28 13.29 6.93
N ALA A 91 -16.20 12.45 7.43
CA ALA A 91 -17.49 12.91 7.98
C ALA A 91 -17.32 13.75 9.25
N HIS A 92 -16.38 13.37 10.12
CA HIS A 92 -16.14 14.11 11.38
C HIS A 92 -15.62 15.53 11.16
N TYR A 93 -14.76 15.71 10.13
CA TYR A 93 -14.15 17.01 9.81
C TYR A 93 -14.85 17.77 8.68
N ASP A 94 -15.99 17.27 8.20
CA ASP A 94 -16.71 17.84 7.04
C ASP A 94 -15.78 18.10 5.84
N TYR A 95 -14.90 17.13 5.60
CA TYR A 95 -13.92 17.23 4.52
C TYR A 95 -14.56 16.90 3.17
N SER A 96 -14.43 17.79 2.20
CA SER A 96 -15.07 17.68 0.88
C SER A 96 -14.42 16.68 -0.07
N GLY A 97 -13.22 16.19 0.27
CA GLY A 97 -12.50 15.20 -0.53
C GLY A 97 -12.90 13.77 -0.23
N ARG A 98 -12.32 12.82 -0.95
CA ARG A 98 -12.50 11.38 -0.72
C ARG A 98 -11.19 10.67 -0.42
N TYR A 99 -11.25 9.57 0.29
CA TYR A 99 -10.14 8.63 0.41
C TYR A 99 -10.17 7.64 -0.75
N GLN A 100 -9.04 7.40 -1.37
CA GLN A 100 -8.86 6.39 -2.41
C GLN A 100 -7.60 5.59 -2.12
N GLY A 101 -7.78 4.33 -1.73
CA GLY A 101 -6.66 3.45 -1.39
C GLY A 101 -5.91 2.97 -2.64
N VAL A 102 -4.62 2.70 -2.48
CA VAL A 102 -3.74 2.19 -3.55
C VAL A 102 -2.84 1.11 -2.97
N PHE A 103 -2.79 -0.07 -3.60
CA PHE A 103 -1.93 -1.17 -3.17
C PHE A 103 -0.62 -1.21 -3.95
N PRO A 104 0.54 -1.18 -3.29
CA PRO A 104 1.83 -1.30 -3.96
C PRO A 104 2.12 -2.76 -4.31
N ILE A 105 2.23 -3.07 -5.61
CA ILE A 105 2.48 -4.43 -6.13
C ILE A 105 3.74 -5.04 -5.53
N LYS A 106 4.78 -4.25 -5.27
CA LYS A 106 6.02 -4.70 -4.63
C LYS A 106 5.83 -5.40 -3.28
N CYS A 107 4.74 -5.10 -2.55
CA CYS A 107 4.46 -5.72 -1.26
C CYS A 107 4.08 -7.20 -1.40
N ASN A 108 3.29 -7.53 -2.41
CA ASN A 108 2.96 -8.91 -2.79
C ASN A 108 2.55 -8.95 -4.27
N GLN A 109 3.39 -9.58 -5.11
CA GLN A 109 3.19 -9.68 -6.56
C GLN A 109 2.39 -10.92 -6.99
N GLN A 110 1.91 -11.73 -6.06
CA GLN A 110 1.16 -12.92 -6.40
C GLN A 110 -0.17 -12.54 -7.06
N ARG A 111 -0.37 -13.03 -8.28
CA ARG A 111 -1.50 -12.67 -9.13
C ARG A 111 -2.85 -12.76 -8.40
N HIS A 112 -3.14 -13.89 -7.77
CA HIS A 112 -4.41 -14.13 -7.07
C HIS A 112 -4.64 -13.14 -5.91
N VAL A 113 -3.58 -12.66 -5.24
CA VAL A 113 -3.69 -11.66 -4.16
C VAL A 113 -4.03 -10.29 -4.75
N VAL A 114 -3.34 -9.89 -5.82
CA VAL A 114 -3.58 -8.58 -6.45
C VAL A 114 -4.94 -8.54 -7.13
N GLU A 115 -5.33 -9.60 -7.85
CA GLU A 115 -6.67 -9.74 -8.44
C GLU A 115 -7.76 -9.62 -7.37
N HIS A 116 -7.62 -10.35 -6.27
CA HIS A 116 -8.59 -10.29 -5.17
C HIS A 116 -8.72 -8.88 -4.59
N LEU A 117 -7.60 -8.19 -4.33
CA LEU A 117 -7.61 -6.82 -3.81
C LEU A 117 -8.27 -5.83 -4.78
N VAL A 118 -8.02 -5.96 -6.09
CA VAL A 118 -8.64 -5.11 -7.11
C VAL A 118 -10.15 -5.36 -7.18
N ASP A 119 -10.57 -6.62 -7.17
CA ASP A 119 -12.00 -6.97 -7.25
C ASP A 119 -12.76 -6.55 -6.00
N SER A 120 -12.25 -6.85 -4.82
CA SER A 120 -12.87 -6.47 -3.55
C SER A 120 -12.87 -4.97 -3.33
N GLY A 121 -11.82 -4.28 -3.80
CA GLY A 121 -11.66 -2.83 -3.68
C GLY A 121 -12.44 -2.02 -4.72
N ARG A 122 -13.11 -2.66 -5.70
CA ARG A 122 -13.80 -1.99 -6.82
C ARG A 122 -14.80 -0.93 -6.36
N ARG A 123 -15.53 -1.19 -5.27
CA ARG A 123 -16.52 -0.25 -4.71
C ARG A 123 -15.93 1.07 -4.18
N TRP A 124 -14.61 1.10 -3.96
CA TRP A 124 -13.88 2.29 -3.50
C TRP A 124 -12.91 2.84 -4.54
N ASP A 125 -12.99 2.39 -5.78
CA ASP A 125 -12.03 2.72 -6.83
C ASP A 125 -10.58 2.43 -6.41
N PHE A 126 -10.39 1.32 -5.67
CA PHE A 126 -9.10 0.93 -5.12
C PHE A 126 -8.08 0.69 -6.23
N GLY A 127 -6.96 1.40 -6.15
CA GLY A 127 -5.95 1.42 -7.20
C GLY A 127 -4.71 0.57 -6.90
N LEU A 128 -3.75 0.66 -7.83
CA LEU A 128 -2.45 -0.02 -7.71
C LEU A 128 -1.30 0.97 -7.80
N GLU A 129 -0.20 0.67 -7.10
CA GLU A 129 1.08 1.37 -7.27
C GLU A 129 2.07 0.44 -7.95
N ALA A 130 2.72 0.97 -8.99
CA ALA A 130 3.79 0.33 -9.73
C ALA A 130 5.10 1.09 -9.52
N GLY A 131 6.11 0.44 -8.96
CA GLY A 131 7.44 1.00 -8.75
C GLY A 131 8.43 0.67 -9.87
N SER A 132 7.98 -0.04 -10.91
CA SER A 132 8.77 -0.42 -12.07
C SER A 132 7.90 -0.60 -13.31
N LYS A 133 8.54 -0.59 -14.49
CA LYS A 133 7.85 -0.85 -15.75
C LYS A 133 7.16 -2.23 -15.79
N ALA A 134 7.78 -3.25 -15.24
CA ALA A 134 7.18 -4.57 -15.15
C ALA A 134 5.92 -4.57 -14.28
N GLU A 135 5.96 -3.90 -13.13
CA GLU A 135 4.79 -3.74 -12.26
C GLU A 135 3.69 -2.90 -12.92
N LEU A 136 4.04 -1.88 -13.73
CA LEU A 136 3.05 -1.14 -14.52
C LEU A 136 2.29 -2.06 -15.48
N LEU A 137 2.98 -2.96 -16.17
CA LEU A 137 2.33 -3.93 -17.07
C LEU A 137 1.43 -4.90 -16.31
N ILE A 138 1.85 -5.37 -15.13
CA ILE A 138 1.02 -6.18 -14.24
C ILE A 138 -0.24 -5.39 -13.84
N ALA A 139 -0.07 -4.17 -13.36
CA ALA A 139 -1.19 -3.33 -12.95
C ALA A 139 -2.20 -3.08 -14.08
N LEU A 140 -1.73 -2.77 -15.28
CA LEU A 140 -2.57 -2.58 -16.45
C LEU A 140 -3.35 -3.83 -16.84
N SER A 141 -2.76 -5.02 -16.65
CA SER A 141 -3.44 -6.28 -16.94
C SER A 141 -4.57 -6.62 -15.96
N LEU A 142 -4.55 -6.05 -14.76
CA LEU A 142 -5.50 -6.36 -13.68
C LEU A 142 -6.53 -5.25 -13.45
N THR A 143 -6.17 -3.99 -13.73
CA THR A 143 -7.05 -2.84 -13.48
C THR A 143 -8.09 -2.70 -14.59
N GLN A 144 -9.35 -3.03 -14.29
CA GLN A 144 -10.48 -2.87 -15.20
C GLN A 144 -11.35 -1.65 -14.86
N ASN A 145 -11.22 -1.08 -13.66
CA ASN A 145 -11.97 0.09 -13.21
C ASN A 145 -11.27 1.37 -13.72
N PRO A 146 -11.91 2.16 -14.61
CA PRO A 146 -11.32 3.39 -15.15
C PRO A 146 -11.13 4.49 -14.08
N GLU A 147 -11.84 4.42 -12.96
CA GLU A 147 -11.71 5.37 -11.85
C GLU A 147 -10.58 5.02 -10.89
N ALA A 148 -10.06 3.80 -10.94
CA ALA A 148 -8.96 3.37 -10.09
C ALA A 148 -7.65 4.09 -10.45
N LEU A 149 -6.95 4.62 -9.45
CA LEU A 149 -5.66 5.26 -9.64
C LEU A 149 -4.57 4.21 -9.94
N LEU A 150 -3.69 4.55 -10.86
CA LEU A 150 -2.49 3.79 -11.13
C LEU A 150 -1.27 4.68 -10.87
N ILE A 151 -0.70 4.53 -9.68
CA ILE A 151 0.41 5.37 -9.23
C ILE A 151 1.73 4.81 -9.77
N CYS A 152 2.40 5.59 -10.61
CA CYS A 152 3.65 5.22 -11.27
C CYS A 152 4.85 5.84 -10.53
N ASN A 153 5.39 5.10 -9.56
CA ASN A 153 6.56 5.46 -8.75
C ASN A 153 7.84 4.79 -9.29
N GLY A 154 8.94 4.97 -8.56
CA GLY A 154 10.25 4.42 -8.89
C GLY A 154 10.96 5.19 -10.01
N TYR A 155 12.17 4.75 -10.36
CA TYR A 155 12.92 5.31 -11.48
C TYR A 155 12.23 5.01 -12.81
N LYS A 156 12.01 6.05 -13.62
CA LYS A 156 11.27 5.94 -14.88
C LYS A 156 12.16 6.21 -16.09
N ASP A 157 12.42 5.16 -16.86
CA ASP A 157 12.98 5.30 -18.18
C ASP A 157 11.93 5.82 -19.19
N ARG A 158 12.38 6.21 -20.36
CA ARG A 158 11.50 6.70 -21.43
C ARG A 158 10.34 5.75 -21.73
N ARG A 159 10.61 4.45 -21.80
CA ARG A 159 9.57 3.44 -22.14
C ARG A 159 8.55 3.28 -21.02
N TYR A 160 8.94 3.44 -19.77
CA TYR A 160 8.01 3.46 -18.64
C TYR A 160 7.03 4.63 -18.78
N ILE A 161 7.56 5.84 -19.02
CA ILE A 161 6.76 7.05 -19.21
C ILE A 161 5.82 6.92 -20.42
N GLU A 162 6.34 6.47 -21.55
CA GLU A 162 5.53 6.22 -22.75
C GLU A 162 4.40 5.22 -22.51
N THR A 163 4.67 4.13 -21.77
CA THR A 163 3.65 3.13 -21.39
C THR A 163 2.56 3.76 -20.54
N ALA A 164 2.90 4.59 -19.55
CA ALA A 164 1.92 5.29 -18.72
C ALA A 164 1.05 6.26 -19.54
N ILE A 165 1.66 7.02 -20.48
CA ILE A 165 0.92 7.93 -21.36
C ILE A 165 -0.06 7.14 -22.26
N LEU A 166 0.40 6.01 -22.84
CA LEU A 166 -0.45 5.15 -23.64
C LEU A 166 -1.59 4.53 -22.83
N ALA A 167 -1.33 4.14 -21.58
CA ALA A 167 -2.37 3.65 -20.68
C ALA A 167 -3.47 4.70 -20.46
N ARG A 168 -3.14 5.98 -20.36
CA ARG A 168 -4.14 7.05 -20.29
C ARG A 168 -5.01 7.11 -21.54
N LYS A 169 -4.41 6.93 -22.73
CA LYS A 169 -5.17 6.86 -23.99
C LYS A 169 -6.14 5.68 -24.06
N LEU A 170 -5.85 4.60 -23.31
CA LEU A 170 -6.71 3.42 -23.20
C LEU A 170 -7.79 3.57 -22.11
N GLY A 171 -7.87 4.72 -21.43
CA GLY A 171 -8.89 5.01 -20.43
C GLY A 171 -8.48 4.71 -18.98
N HIS A 172 -7.24 4.30 -18.72
CA HIS A 172 -6.72 4.18 -17.36
C HIS A 172 -6.37 5.55 -16.76
N ARG A 173 -6.15 5.59 -15.45
CA ARG A 173 -5.74 6.81 -14.71
C ARG A 173 -4.31 6.72 -14.15
N PRO A 174 -3.29 6.60 -14.99
CA PRO A 174 -1.91 6.60 -14.54
C PRO A 174 -1.50 8.00 -14.06
N VAL A 175 -0.89 8.07 -12.89
CA VAL A 175 -0.25 9.26 -12.34
C VAL A 175 1.25 9.01 -12.31
N VAL A 176 2.00 9.68 -13.17
CA VAL A 176 3.46 9.60 -13.22
C VAL A 176 4.03 10.51 -12.12
N VAL A 177 4.56 9.90 -11.07
CA VAL A 177 5.13 10.63 -9.93
C VAL A 177 6.58 10.97 -10.20
N ILE A 178 6.89 12.24 -10.34
CA ILE A 178 8.24 12.75 -10.54
C ILE A 178 9.03 12.59 -9.25
N GLU A 179 10.04 11.73 -9.27
CA GLU A 179 10.90 11.43 -8.12
C GLU A 179 12.33 11.98 -8.29
N GLN A 180 12.69 12.37 -9.51
CA GLN A 180 13.97 12.95 -9.86
C GLN A 180 13.78 14.07 -10.91
N ALA A 181 14.54 15.16 -10.80
CA ALA A 181 14.41 16.30 -11.70
C ALA A 181 14.69 15.96 -13.18
N ASP A 182 15.56 14.97 -13.44
CA ASP A 182 15.89 14.52 -14.79
C ASP A 182 14.76 13.71 -15.48
N GLU A 183 13.69 13.37 -14.77
CA GLU A 183 12.48 12.77 -15.36
C GLU A 183 11.62 13.81 -16.11
N VAL A 184 11.68 15.08 -15.73
CA VAL A 184 10.86 16.16 -16.32
C VAL A 184 11.10 16.31 -17.84
N PRO A 185 12.33 16.44 -18.33
CA PRO A 185 12.57 16.51 -19.79
C PRO A 185 12.05 15.27 -20.52
N ARG A 186 12.22 14.09 -19.96
CA ARG A 186 11.73 12.83 -20.56
C ARG A 186 10.21 12.77 -20.68
N ILE A 187 9.51 13.28 -19.65
CA ILE A 187 8.04 13.38 -19.65
C ILE A 187 7.58 14.35 -20.74
N ILE A 188 8.22 15.52 -20.86
CA ILE A 188 7.89 16.51 -21.87
C ILE A 188 8.12 15.97 -23.29
N GLU A 189 9.25 15.31 -23.53
CA GLU A 189 9.57 14.69 -24.82
C GLU A 189 8.56 13.59 -25.19
N ALA A 190 8.28 12.69 -24.24
CA ALA A 190 7.32 11.59 -24.47
C ALA A 190 5.90 12.12 -24.73
N SER A 191 5.47 13.15 -23.99
CA SER A 191 4.18 13.80 -24.18
C SER A 191 4.04 14.43 -25.56
N LYS A 192 5.06 15.13 -26.02
CA LYS A 192 5.12 15.70 -27.39
C LYS A 192 5.09 14.62 -28.46
N ALA A 193 5.91 13.57 -28.28
CA ALA A 193 6.02 12.49 -29.27
C ALA A 193 4.71 11.69 -29.42
N LEU A 194 3.97 11.50 -28.32
CA LEU A 194 2.72 10.72 -28.31
C LEU A 194 1.47 11.58 -28.49
N GLY A 195 1.59 12.91 -28.51
CA GLY A 195 0.45 13.82 -28.61
C GLY A 195 -0.57 13.60 -27.48
N ALA A 196 -0.11 13.30 -26.28
CA ALA A 196 -0.92 13.06 -25.10
C ALA A 196 -0.14 13.41 -23.83
N SER A 197 -0.85 13.94 -22.84
CA SER A 197 -0.30 14.28 -21.54
C SER A 197 -0.58 13.18 -20.52
N PRO A 198 0.35 12.86 -19.61
CA PRO A 198 0.08 12.01 -18.46
C PRO A 198 -0.58 12.83 -17.34
N PHE A 199 -1.26 12.17 -16.39
CA PHE A 199 -1.44 12.78 -15.08
C PHE A 199 -0.09 12.78 -14.36
N LEU A 200 0.21 13.86 -13.65
CA LEU A 200 1.49 14.06 -12.99
C LEU A 200 1.34 14.16 -11.47
N GLY A 201 2.34 13.68 -10.78
CA GLY A 201 2.56 13.93 -9.37
C GLY A 201 4.00 14.40 -9.13
N ILE A 202 4.22 15.09 -8.03
CA ILE A 202 5.56 15.42 -7.54
C ILE A 202 5.76 14.72 -6.22
N ARG A 203 6.86 13.98 -6.06
CA ARG A 203 7.28 13.45 -4.77
C ARG A 203 8.15 14.49 -4.07
N ALA A 204 7.57 15.13 -3.04
CA ALA A 204 8.30 16.03 -2.18
C ALA A 204 9.13 15.22 -1.15
N ARG A 205 10.35 15.68 -0.94
CA ARG A 205 11.24 15.19 0.10
C ARG A 205 10.97 15.99 1.36
N LEU A 206 10.35 15.36 2.34
CA LEU A 206 10.07 16.00 3.62
C LEU A 206 11.32 16.01 4.51
N SER A 207 11.46 17.02 5.33
CA SER A 207 12.52 17.13 6.35
C SER A 207 12.20 16.34 7.63
N SER A 208 10.93 16.06 7.87
CA SER A 208 10.48 15.24 8.99
C SER A 208 11.13 13.84 8.95
N ARG A 209 11.74 13.43 10.08
CA ARG A 209 12.50 12.18 10.18
C ARG A 209 11.68 11.09 10.84
N SER A 210 11.57 9.95 10.19
CA SER A 210 11.13 8.72 10.86
C SER A 210 12.25 8.18 11.76
N THR A 211 11.91 7.84 13.01
CA THR A 211 12.81 7.14 13.96
C THR A 211 12.88 5.63 13.71
N GLY A 212 12.22 5.13 12.66
CA GLY A 212 12.17 3.72 12.31
C GLY A 212 13.49 3.15 11.76
N ARG A 213 13.58 1.81 11.66
CA ARG A 213 14.75 1.04 11.21
C ARG A 213 15.34 1.49 9.86
N TRP A 214 14.56 2.18 9.04
CA TRP A 214 14.91 2.71 7.72
C TRP A 214 14.90 4.24 7.68
N GLY A 215 15.06 4.91 8.82
CA GLY A 215 15.07 6.38 8.92
C GLY A 215 16.13 7.07 8.05
N SER A 216 17.18 6.36 7.62
CA SER A 216 18.18 6.86 6.67
C SER A 216 17.67 6.98 5.23
N SER A 217 16.51 6.40 4.91
CA SER A 217 15.89 6.45 3.58
C SER A 217 14.92 7.63 3.42
N VAL A 218 14.77 8.47 4.43
CA VAL A 218 13.85 9.61 4.51
C VAL A 218 14.60 10.87 4.94
N GLY A 219 14.10 12.04 4.60
CA GLY A 219 14.73 13.34 4.90
C GLY A 219 15.65 13.82 3.78
N GLU A 220 16.45 14.86 4.03
CA GLU A 220 17.32 15.51 3.03
C GLU A 220 18.28 14.58 2.27
N ARG A 221 18.64 13.44 2.88
CA ARG A 221 19.50 12.42 2.26
C ARG A 221 18.72 11.30 1.59
N ALA A 222 17.40 11.45 1.42
CA ALA A 222 16.60 10.44 0.75
C ALA A 222 17.03 10.29 -0.72
N LYS A 223 17.05 9.05 -1.18
CA LYS A 223 17.46 8.69 -2.54
C LYS A 223 16.48 9.19 -3.61
N PHE A 224 15.20 9.38 -3.24
CA PHE A 224 14.13 9.81 -4.12
C PHE A 224 13.34 10.97 -3.52
N GLY A 225 12.69 11.72 -4.38
CA GLY A 225 11.93 12.91 -4.06
C GLY A 225 12.72 14.18 -4.32
N LEU A 226 12.01 15.24 -4.61
CA LEU A 226 12.53 16.59 -4.91
C LEU A 226 12.58 17.42 -3.64
N ASN A 227 13.62 18.22 -3.49
CA ASN A 227 13.64 19.30 -2.50
C ASN A 227 12.76 20.47 -2.97
N LEU A 228 12.51 21.46 -2.12
CA LEU A 228 11.61 22.56 -2.45
C LEU A 228 12.04 23.35 -3.69
N THR A 229 13.34 23.56 -3.87
CA THR A 229 13.88 24.25 -5.07
C THR A 229 13.59 23.46 -6.33
N GLU A 230 13.87 22.14 -6.31
CA GLU A 230 13.58 21.24 -7.43
C GLU A 230 12.08 21.13 -7.72
N VAL A 231 11.22 21.21 -6.67
CA VAL A 231 9.75 21.28 -6.85
C VAL A 231 9.35 22.53 -7.61
N LEU A 232 9.86 23.70 -7.20
CA LEU A 232 9.56 24.97 -7.87
C LEU A 232 10.06 24.99 -9.32
N GLU A 233 11.29 24.53 -9.56
CA GLU A 233 11.85 24.40 -10.91
C GLU A 233 11.02 23.46 -11.80
N THR A 234 10.54 22.34 -11.23
CA THR A 234 9.64 21.40 -11.92
C THR A 234 8.32 22.07 -12.29
N VAL A 235 7.71 22.81 -11.38
CA VAL A 235 6.46 23.53 -11.62
C VAL A 235 6.63 24.55 -12.76
N GLU A 236 7.71 25.35 -12.72
CA GLU A 236 7.98 26.33 -13.79
C GLU A 236 8.27 25.64 -15.15
N ALA A 237 8.99 24.52 -15.15
CA ALA A 237 9.24 23.77 -16.39
C ALA A 237 7.96 23.20 -16.99
N LEU A 238 7.06 22.65 -16.17
CA LEU A 238 5.75 22.15 -16.63
C LEU A 238 4.86 23.28 -17.12
N LYS A 239 4.85 24.42 -16.43
CA LYS A 239 4.10 25.64 -16.83
C LYS A 239 4.57 26.15 -18.20
N ALA A 240 5.88 26.22 -18.43
CA ALA A 240 6.45 26.69 -19.68
C ALA A 240 6.02 25.88 -20.92
N VAL A 241 5.62 24.62 -20.74
CA VAL A 241 5.17 23.73 -21.83
C VAL A 241 3.66 23.43 -21.81
N GLY A 242 2.90 24.08 -20.92
CA GLY A 242 1.44 23.91 -20.82
C GLY A 242 1.01 22.58 -20.20
N LEU A 243 1.86 21.97 -19.35
CA LEU A 243 1.55 20.70 -18.64
C LEU A 243 1.21 20.91 -17.16
N LEU A 244 1.13 22.16 -16.68
CA LEU A 244 0.86 22.42 -15.27
C LEU A 244 -0.50 21.88 -14.81
N ASP A 245 -1.54 21.98 -15.66
CA ASP A 245 -2.88 21.48 -15.33
C ASP A 245 -2.94 19.96 -15.15
N GLU A 246 -1.91 19.25 -15.60
CA GLU A 246 -1.79 17.81 -15.40
C GLU A 246 -1.15 17.44 -14.07
N LEU A 247 -0.54 18.41 -13.37
CA LEU A 247 0.02 18.21 -12.03
C LEU A 247 -1.12 18.19 -10.99
N ARG A 248 -1.44 16.99 -10.49
CA ARG A 248 -2.62 16.75 -9.64
C ARG A 248 -2.32 16.02 -8.35
N LEU A 249 -1.08 15.63 -8.10
CA LEU A 249 -0.71 14.83 -6.94
C LEU A 249 0.55 15.40 -6.28
N LEU A 250 0.46 15.70 -4.99
CA LEU A 250 1.61 15.82 -4.11
C LEU A 250 1.82 14.47 -3.42
N HIS A 251 2.97 13.87 -3.63
CA HIS A 251 3.35 12.58 -3.06
C HIS A 251 4.49 12.77 -2.06
N PHE A 252 4.48 12.03 -0.98
CA PHE A 252 5.62 11.93 -0.06
C PHE A 252 5.68 10.55 0.58
N HIS A 253 6.84 10.19 1.12
CA HIS A 253 7.07 8.92 1.80
C HIS A 253 7.73 9.18 3.15
N ILE A 254 7.08 8.76 4.21
CA ILE A 254 7.51 9.00 5.59
C ILE A 254 8.35 7.84 6.17
N GLY A 255 8.67 6.84 5.37
CA GLY A 255 9.39 5.65 5.79
C GLY A 255 8.50 4.43 5.94
N SER A 256 9.06 3.36 6.47
CA SER A 256 8.35 2.11 6.76
C SER A 256 8.47 1.76 8.25
N GLN A 257 7.54 0.92 8.74
CA GLN A 257 7.50 0.48 10.14
C GLN A 257 7.45 1.66 11.14
N ILE A 258 6.57 2.63 10.86
CA ILE A 258 6.37 3.80 11.70
C ILE A 258 5.66 3.37 12.97
N ASN A 259 6.29 3.58 14.11
CA ASN A 259 5.79 3.18 15.42
C ASN A 259 5.19 4.36 16.22
N ASP A 260 5.35 5.59 15.71
CA ASP A 260 4.90 6.80 16.39
C ASP A 260 3.98 7.62 15.47
N ILE A 261 2.77 7.87 15.95
CA ILE A 261 1.78 8.67 15.23
C ILE A 261 2.20 10.15 15.10
N ALA A 262 3.07 10.65 15.97
CA ALA A 262 3.60 12.02 15.89
C ALA A 262 4.33 12.23 14.56
N VAL A 263 5.14 11.26 14.12
CA VAL A 263 5.85 11.30 12.83
C VAL A 263 4.88 11.49 11.66
N LEU A 264 3.73 10.81 11.70
CA LEU A 264 2.70 10.96 10.66
C LEU A 264 2.08 12.36 10.69
N LYS A 265 1.79 12.91 11.86
CA LYS A 265 1.23 14.26 12.01
C LYS A 265 2.20 15.33 11.52
N ASP A 266 3.48 15.22 11.89
CA ASP A 266 4.52 16.17 11.48
C ASP A 266 4.70 16.16 9.96
N ALA A 267 4.74 14.97 9.34
CA ALA A 267 4.83 14.83 7.91
C ALA A 267 3.63 15.41 7.15
N LEU A 268 2.41 15.20 7.66
CA LEU A 268 1.20 15.78 7.08
C LEU A 268 1.17 17.29 7.22
N GLN A 269 1.63 17.83 8.36
CA GLN A 269 1.73 19.27 8.58
C GLN A 269 2.76 19.91 7.63
N GLU A 270 3.93 19.30 7.45
CA GLU A 270 4.95 19.76 6.50
C GLU A 270 4.45 19.69 5.06
N ALA A 271 3.83 18.58 4.65
CA ALA A 271 3.26 18.41 3.32
C ALA A 271 2.14 19.44 3.02
N GLY A 272 1.39 19.84 4.05
CA GLY A 272 0.35 20.88 3.91
C GLY A 272 0.90 22.31 3.74
N GLN A 273 2.20 22.52 3.88
CA GLN A 273 2.87 23.80 3.68
C GLN A 273 3.50 23.95 2.27
N ILE A 274 3.64 22.85 1.53
CA ILE A 274 4.16 22.79 0.16
C ILE A 274 3.04 23.15 -0.82
#